data_30f1ebcae05b4c0bbcc4f9619beabfa7
#
_entry.id   30f1ebcae05b4c0bbcc4f9619beabfa7
#
_cell.length_a   1.000
_cell.length_b   1.000
_cell.length_c   1.000
_cell.angle_alpha   90.00
_cell.angle_beta   90.00
_cell.angle_gamma   90.00
#
_symmetry.space_group_name_H-M   'P 1'
#
loop_
_entity.id
_entity.type
_entity.pdbx_description
1 polymer ?
#
loop_
_entity_poly.entity_id
_entity_poly.type
_entity_poly.pdbx_seq_one_letter_code
_entity_poly.pdbx_strand_id
1 'polypeptide(L)'
;MSKHNGIFLSLILVGTVHLASAQEPQVIDRVAAMVGSNIILESEIEMQYAQYLAQGNKASEDFKCYILQQQLTQKLLAQQAVIDSIEVSEGEVDDNINSRLRYMSGQAGGQERLEQFLNRSLLQYKEEMRPSVYEQLKANKMQQNIVMNIDVTPLEVRRYFESLEADSLPYFNTEVEVGELVVYPQLTREEKQQFRDRAEELRQQVVDGSDFATIARLYSQDGGSAPYGGDLGFNTRDGFVKEFSAVAFRLKPGEISPVFESEFGFHFLEVLERRGEEVRTRHVLIQIKPTTASLARAKTHIDSIYKNVVDGKLDFYSAATLYSDNKETKYNGGMLLNMENQQSRTTLIPADKLDASVFTAIDTLQPGEYSRPAQFTDRTGKSGYRFTYLKSRTPPHQASLEMDFAKIKEAALQDKINRKLSEWFESRREVTFIDINEAYHNCEDLKIWLKDSDTAVAKL
;
A
#
# COMPACT_ATOMS: atom_id res chain seq x y z
N MET A 1 49.63 -78.00 57.06
CA MET A 1 48.65 -77.44 58.04
C MET A 1 48.35 -76.01 57.59
N SER A 2 47.29 -75.77 56.93
CA SER A 2 46.75 -74.40 56.64
C SER A 2 45.31 -74.53 56.27
N LYS A 3 44.43 -73.94 57.01
CA LYS A 3 42.97 -73.94 56.83
C LYS A 3 42.61 -72.84 55.84
N HIS A 4 41.86 -73.22 54.76
CA HIS A 4 41.23 -72.25 53.86
C HIS A 4 39.81 -72.00 54.35
N ASN A 5 39.49 -70.75 54.70
CA ASN A 5 38.14 -70.23 54.86
C ASN A 5 37.63 -69.67 53.61
N GLY A 6 36.62 -70.29 53.01
CA GLY A 6 35.87 -69.76 51.86
C GLY A 6 34.79 -68.83 52.35
N ILE A 7 34.81 -67.59 51.84
CA ILE A 7 33.75 -66.60 52.05
C ILE A 7 32.83 -66.71 50.84
N PHE A 8 31.57 -67.10 51.02
CA PHE A 8 30.49 -67.02 50.06
C PHE A 8 30.01 -65.58 49.97
N LEU A 9 30.22 -64.96 48.75
CA LEU A 9 29.70 -63.63 48.45
C LEU A 9 28.34 -63.82 47.76
N SER A 10 27.25 -63.57 48.52
CA SER A 10 25.88 -63.52 47.88
C SER A 10 25.66 -62.22 47.15
N LEU A 11 25.58 -62.33 45.83
CA LEU A 11 25.23 -61.22 44.91
C LEU A 11 23.73 -60.98 44.97
N ILE A 12 23.29 -59.89 45.66
CA ILE A 12 21.90 -59.44 45.62
C ILE A 12 21.70 -58.61 44.35
N LEU A 13 20.95 -59.17 43.38
CA LEU A 13 20.54 -58.50 42.13
C LEU A 13 19.36 -57.58 42.46
N VAL A 14 19.60 -56.26 42.68
CA VAL A 14 18.56 -55.23 42.81
C VAL A 14 18.06 -54.90 41.40
N GLY A 15 16.92 -55.49 41.04
CA GLY A 15 16.20 -55.09 39.81
C GLY A 15 15.61 -53.69 39.93
N THR A 16 16.18 -52.71 39.27
CA THR A 16 15.58 -51.37 39.11
C THR A 16 14.39 -51.45 38.18
N VAL A 17 13.18 -51.43 38.73
CA VAL A 17 11.96 -51.26 37.93
C VAL A 17 11.93 -49.80 37.46
N HIS A 18 12.28 -49.57 36.19
CA HIS A 18 12.02 -48.29 35.55
C HIS A 18 10.49 -48.17 35.31
N LEU A 19 9.82 -47.42 36.18
CA LEU A 19 8.49 -46.92 35.90
C LEU A 19 8.61 -46.03 34.65
N ALA A 20 8.21 -46.56 33.49
CA ALA A 20 7.97 -45.76 32.31
C ALA A 20 6.82 -44.80 32.65
N SER A 21 7.13 -43.57 32.96
CA SER A 21 6.16 -42.49 33.01
C SER A 21 5.58 -42.38 31.59
N ALA A 22 4.36 -42.86 31.36
CA ALA A 22 3.64 -42.55 30.18
C ALA A 22 3.55 -41.00 30.11
N GLN A 23 4.23 -40.38 29.14
CA GLN A 23 4.03 -38.95 28.88
C GLN A 23 2.56 -38.80 28.53
N GLU A 24 1.88 -37.96 29.30
CA GLU A 24 0.52 -37.54 28.89
C GLU A 24 0.59 -36.98 27.47
N PRO A 25 -0.39 -37.33 26.61
CA PRO A 25 -0.39 -36.81 25.26
C PRO A 25 -0.40 -35.29 25.32
N GLN A 26 0.71 -34.68 24.93
CA GLN A 26 0.81 -33.23 24.85
C GLN A 26 -0.05 -32.77 23.68
N VAL A 27 -1.11 -32.06 23.98
CA VAL A 27 -1.96 -31.43 22.97
C VAL A 27 -1.10 -30.42 22.23
N ILE A 28 -0.81 -30.68 20.95
CA ILE A 28 0.06 -29.83 20.15
C ILE A 28 -0.70 -28.58 19.72
N ASP A 29 -2.00 -28.71 19.38
CA ASP A 29 -2.89 -27.61 19.03
C ASP A 29 -4.35 -28.03 19.27
N ARG A 30 -5.26 -27.07 19.37
CA ARG A 30 -6.68 -27.32 19.55
C ARG A 30 -7.45 -26.81 18.36
N VAL A 31 -8.51 -27.51 18.00
CA VAL A 31 -9.47 -27.05 16.99
C VAL A 31 -10.39 -26.02 17.65
N ALA A 32 -10.32 -24.78 17.16
CA ALA A 32 -11.21 -23.70 17.58
C ALA A 32 -12.54 -23.78 16.83
N ALA A 33 -12.54 -24.15 15.54
CA ALA A 33 -13.76 -24.39 14.77
C ALA A 33 -13.50 -25.23 13.52
N MET A 34 -14.60 -25.75 12.93
CA MET A 34 -14.61 -26.42 11.64
C MET A 34 -15.67 -25.82 10.74
N VAL A 35 -15.36 -25.65 9.44
CA VAL A 35 -16.31 -25.19 8.40
C VAL A 35 -16.19 -26.12 7.20
N GLY A 36 -17.19 -26.98 7.00
CA GLY A 36 -17.11 -28.06 6.03
C GLY A 36 -15.93 -28.99 6.33
N SER A 37 -14.95 -29.06 5.44
CA SER A 37 -13.70 -29.80 5.62
C SER A 37 -12.53 -28.98 6.15
N ASN A 38 -12.73 -27.67 6.35
CA ASN A 38 -11.68 -26.75 6.78
C ASN A 38 -11.66 -26.60 8.29
N ILE A 39 -10.45 -26.68 8.87
CA ILE A 39 -10.21 -26.57 10.31
C ILE A 39 -9.64 -25.16 10.59
N ILE A 40 -10.04 -24.60 11.71
CA ILE A 40 -9.46 -23.40 12.30
C ILE A 40 -8.80 -23.80 13.62
N LEU A 41 -7.50 -23.53 13.75
CA LEU A 41 -6.73 -23.88 14.93
C LEU A 41 -6.68 -22.72 15.94
N GLU A 42 -6.60 -23.05 17.22
CA GLU A 42 -6.48 -22.05 18.28
C GLU A 42 -5.17 -21.24 18.12
N SER A 43 -4.08 -21.89 17.69
CA SER A 43 -2.81 -21.23 17.40
C SER A 43 -2.90 -20.16 16.31
N GLU A 44 -3.78 -20.34 15.32
CA GLU A 44 -3.99 -19.34 14.25
C GLU A 44 -4.64 -18.07 14.82
N ILE A 45 -5.60 -18.24 15.73
CA ILE A 45 -6.26 -17.12 16.42
C ILE A 45 -5.27 -16.38 17.32
N GLU A 46 -4.50 -17.14 18.13
CA GLU A 46 -3.50 -16.57 19.02
C GLU A 46 -2.40 -15.81 18.26
N MET A 47 -1.97 -16.33 17.12
CA MET A 47 -0.96 -15.67 16.28
C MET A 47 -1.48 -14.34 15.75
N GLN A 48 -2.71 -14.28 15.23
CA GLN A 48 -3.32 -13.04 14.73
C GLN A 48 -3.53 -12.03 15.86
N TYR A 49 -3.95 -12.51 17.03
CA TYR A 49 -4.11 -11.69 18.23
C TYR A 49 -2.77 -11.09 18.67
N ALA A 50 -1.70 -11.91 18.75
CA ALA A 50 -0.36 -11.45 19.09
C ALA A 50 0.19 -10.45 18.07
N GLN A 51 -0.05 -10.67 16.77
CA GLN A 51 0.34 -9.74 15.72
C GLN A 51 -0.36 -8.38 15.86
N TYR A 52 -1.65 -8.37 16.19
CA TYR A 52 -2.41 -7.15 16.41
C TYR A 52 -1.86 -6.34 17.59
N LEU A 53 -1.51 -7.02 18.70
CA LEU A 53 -0.87 -6.39 19.86
C LEU A 53 0.52 -5.86 19.54
N ALA A 54 1.31 -6.58 18.75
CA ALA A 54 2.66 -6.17 18.36
C ALA A 54 2.68 -4.88 17.52
N GLN A 55 1.57 -4.54 16.87
CA GLN A 55 1.38 -3.26 16.17
C GLN A 55 1.08 -2.08 17.12
N GLY A 56 1.08 -2.30 18.43
CA GLY A 56 0.79 -1.27 19.44
C GLY A 56 -0.71 -1.04 19.69
N ASN A 57 -1.57 -1.88 19.13
CA ASN A 57 -3.00 -1.81 19.36
C ASN A 57 -3.38 -2.37 20.73
N LYS A 58 -4.47 -1.87 21.31
CA LYS A 58 -5.09 -2.44 22.52
C LYS A 58 -6.26 -3.32 22.07
N ALA A 59 -6.28 -4.56 22.51
CA ALA A 59 -7.37 -5.47 22.24
C ALA A 59 -8.07 -5.88 23.55
N SER A 60 -9.41 -6.02 23.49
CA SER A 60 -10.20 -6.68 24.52
C SER A 60 -10.09 -8.21 24.37
N GLU A 61 -10.53 -8.96 25.40
CA GLU A 61 -10.63 -10.42 25.30
C GLU A 61 -11.56 -10.86 24.16
N ASP A 62 -12.62 -10.09 23.90
CA ASP A 62 -13.57 -10.34 22.82
C ASP A 62 -12.96 -10.23 21.42
N PHE A 63 -11.74 -9.66 21.28
CA PHE A 63 -11.10 -9.54 19.99
C PHE A 63 -10.75 -10.90 19.36
N LYS A 64 -10.51 -11.94 20.16
CA LYS A 64 -10.35 -13.30 19.66
C LYS A 64 -11.64 -13.86 19.06
N CYS A 65 -12.80 -13.48 19.60
CA CYS A 65 -14.11 -13.80 19.03
C CYS A 65 -14.26 -13.19 17.63
N TYR A 66 -13.86 -11.93 17.48
CA TYR A 66 -13.85 -11.24 16.19
C TYR A 66 -12.90 -11.92 15.19
N ILE A 67 -11.68 -12.28 15.60
CA ILE A 67 -10.74 -13.03 14.74
C ILE A 67 -11.38 -14.34 14.28
N LEU A 68 -11.98 -15.11 15.17
CA LEU A 68 -12.62 -16.38 14.82
C LEU A 68 -13.79 -16.16 13.85
N GLN A 69 -14.62 -15.13 14.06
CA GLN A 69 -15.69 -14.77 13.13
C GLN A 69 -15.17 -14.47 11.72
N GLN A 70 -14.08 -13.72 11.61
CA GLN A 70 -13.44 -13.42 10.32
C GLN A 70 -12.93 -14.70 9.64
N GLN A 71 -12.31 -15.60 10.40
CA GLN A 71 -11.84 -16.87 9.87
C GLN A 71 -13.00 -17.78 9.43
N LEU A 72 -14.07 -17.88 10.21
CA LEU A 72 -15.27 -18.63 9.82
C LEU A 72 -15.85 -18.12 8.49
N THR A 73 -15.94 -16.81 8.36
CA THR A 73 -16.40 -16.16 7.12
C THR A 73 -15.51 -16.49 5.93
N GLN A 74 -14.19 -16.40 6.12
CA GLN A 74 -13.21 -16.73 5.08
C GLN A 74 -13.28 -18.21 4.68
N LYS A 75 -13.34 -19.13 5.67
CA LYS A 75 -13.45 -20.57 5.43
C LYS A 75 -14.73 -20.94 4.69
N LEU A 76 -15.85 -20.29 5.02
CA LEU A 76 -17.13 -20.54 4.34
C LEU A 76 -17.07 -20.11 2.86
N LEU A 77 -16.48 -18.93 2.58
CA LEU A 77 -16.25 -18.48 1.20
C LEU A 77 -15.31 -19.41 0.45
N ALA A 78 -14.20 -19.81 1.07
CA ALA A 78 -13.22 -20.69 0.44
C ALA A 78 -13.82 -22.09 0.16
N GLN A 79 -14.63 -22.64 1.08
CA GLN A 79 -15.35 -23.89 0.89
C GLN A 79 -16.32 -23.80 -0.29
N GLN A 80 -17.10 -22.73 -0.38
CA GLN A 80 -18.01 -22.54 -1.50
C GLN A 80 -17.26 -22.32 -2.82
N ALA A 81 -16.13 -21.62 -2.81
CA ALA A 81 -15.29 -21.45 -3.99
C ALA A 81 -14.83 -22.79 -4.58
N VAL A 82 -14.58 -23.80 -3.73
CA VAL A 82 -14.25 -25.15 -4.19
C VAL A 82 -15.48 -25.81 -4.85
N ILE A 83 -16.67 -25.69 -4.23
CA ILE A 83 -17.92 -26.24 -4.75
C ILE A 83 -18.26 -25.61 -6.10
N ASP A 84 -18.13 -24.30 -6.22
CA ASP A 84 -18.41 -23.53 -7.45
C ASP A 84 -17.27 -23.58 -8.46
N SER A 85 -16.22 -24.38 -8.21
CA SER A 85 -15.06 -24.56 -9.10
C SER A 85 -14.35 -23.26 -9.48
N ILE A 86 -14.25 -22.33 -8.52
CA ILE A 86 -13.52 -21.07 -8.74
C ILE A 86 -12.02 -21.36 -8.78
N GLU A 87 -11.40 -21.02 -9.89
CA GLU A 87 -9.97 -21.25 -10.13
C GLU A 87 -9.11 -20.09 -9.63
N VAL A 88 -8.00 -20.45 -8.99
CA VAL A 88 -6.90 -19.56 -8.65
C VAL A 88 -5.63 -20.18 -9.22
N SER A 89 -4.95 -19.46 -10.10
CA SER A 89 -3.70 -19.94 -10.71
C SER A 89 -2.51 -19.82 -9.77
N GLU A 90 -1.52 -20.69 -9.95
CA GLU A 90 -0.25 -20.59 -9.21
C GLU A 90 0.46 -19.24 -9.42
N GLY A 91 0.33 -18.66 -10.62
CA GLY A 91 0.87 -17.33 -10.90
C GLY A 91 0.27 -16.24 -10.03
N GLU A 92 -1.07 -16.24 -9.81
CA GLU A 92 -1.73 -15.27 -8.93
C GLU A 92 -1.28 -15.43 -7.46
N VAL A 93 -1.05 -16.66 -7.02
CA VAL A 93 -0.51 -16.93 -5.67
C VAL A 93 0.90 -16.38 -5.56
N ASP A 94 1.75 -16.69 -6.53
CA ASP A 94 3.13 -16.22 -6.57
C ASP A 94 3.24 -14.70 -6.60
N ASP A 95 2.44 -14.03 -7.44
CA ASP A 95 2.42 -12.57 -7.55
C ASP A 95 1.98 -11.91 -6.24
N ASN A 96 0.96 -12.48 -5.58
CA ASN A 96 0.49 -11.98 -4.28
C ASN A 96 1.57 -12.12 -3.21
N ILE A 97 2.18 -13.29 -3.07
CA ILE A 97 3.24 -13.54 -2.09
C ILE A 97 4.46 -12.65 -2.39
N ASN A 98 4.90 -12.58 -3.64
CA ASN A 98 6.04 -11.76 -4.02
C ASN A 98 5.80 -10.27 -3.74
N SER A 99 4.57 -9.79 -3.91
CA SER A 99 4.20 -8.40 -3.58
C SER A 99 4.26 -8.14 -2.08
N ARG A 100 3.76 -9.07 -1.26
CA ARG A 100 3.87 -8.99 0.21
C ARG A 100 5.33 -9.01 0.67
N LEU A 101 6.13 -9.91 0.11
CA LEU A 101 7.56 -10.02 0.45
C LEU A 101 8.34 -8.76 0.07
N ARG A 102 8.06 -8.15 -1.10
CA ARG A 102 8.67 -6.86 -1.47
C ARG A 102 8.31 -5.76 -0.47
N TYR A 103 7.05 -5.66 -0.09
CA TYR A 103 6.62 -4.69 0.90
C TYR A 103 7.30 -4.90 2.26
N MET A 104 7.30 -6.14 2.76
CA MET A 104 7.95 -6.50 4.04
C MET A 104 9.47 -6.25 4.00
N SER A 105 10.14 -6.59 2.89
CA SER A 105 11.57 -6.32 2.70
C SER A 105 11.88 -4.82 2.71
N GLY A 106 11.03 -4.02 2.08
CA GLY A 106 11.14 -2.56 2.12
C GLY A 106 11.03 -2.01 3.55
N GLN A 107 10.07 -2.50 4.33
CA GLN A 107 9.89 -2.10 5.74
C GLN A 107 11.04 -2.56 6.63
N ALA A 108 11.58 -3.74 6.40
CA ALA A 108 12.70 -4.30 7.17
C ALA A 108 14.06 -3.66 6.82
N GLY A 109 14.13 -2.88 5.73
CA GLY A 109 15.39 -2.30 5.24
C GLY A 109 16.24 -3.29 4.47
N GLY A 110 15.61 -4.22 3.76
CA GLY A 110 16.22 -5.18 2.84
C GLY A 110 15.89 -6.65 3.13
N GLN A 111 16.17 -7.49 2.13
CA GLN A 111 15.87 -8.92 2.17
C GLN A 111 16.59 -9.64 3.32
N GLU A 112 17.91 -9.40 3.50
CA GLU A 112 18.71 -10.06 4.55
C GLU A 112 18.18 -9.77 5.96
N ARG A 113 17.76 -8.53 6.21
CA ARG A 113 17.17 -8.16 7.50
C ARG A 113 15.81 -8.82 7.73
N LEU A 114 15.01 -8.94 6.67
CA LEU A 114 13.76 -9.66 6.74
C LEU A 114 13.97 -11.14 7.04
N GLU A 115 14.92 -11.82 6.39
CA GLU A 115 15.25 -13.23 6.64
C GLU A 115 15.77 -13.44 8.07
N GLN A 116 16.60 -12.51 8.59
CA GLN A 116 17.03 -12.53 9.98
C GLN A 116 15.86 -12.37 10.94
N PHE A 117 14.94 -11.45 10.67
CA PHE A 117 13.75 -11.24 11.50
C PHE A 117 12.83 -12.48 11.50
N LEU A 118 12.61 -13.08 10.32
CA LEU A 118 11.79 -14.28 10.16
C LEU A 118 12.47 -15.56 10.65
N ASN A 119 13.79 -15.52 10.89
CA ASN A 119 14.64 -16.67 11.22
C ASN A 119 14.52 -17.83 10.18
N ARG A 120 14.33 -17.48 8.91
CA ARG A 120 14.21 -18.41 7.79
C ARG A 120 14.41 -17.69 6.46
N SER A 121 14.74 -18.44 5.38
CA SER A 121 14.87 -17.84 4.05
C SER A 121 13.51 -17.38 3.50
N LEU A 122 13.51 -16.37 2.64
CA LEU A 122 12.29 -15.93 1.95
C LEU A 122 11.66 -17.04 1.13
N LEU A 123 12.44 -17.94 0.57
CA LEU A 123 11.93 -19.08 -0.18
C LEU A 123 11.12 -20.04 0.72
N GLN A 124 11.65 -20.37 1.90
CA GLN A 124 10.91 -21.18 2.89
C GLN A 124 9.62 -20.49 3.33
N TYR A 125 9.70 -19.21 3.65
CA TYR A 125 8.55 -18.44 4.07
C TYR A 125 7.48 -18.32 2.98
N LYS A 126 7.90 -18.20 1.72
CA LYS A 126 7.01 -18.22 0.55
C LYS A 126 6.22 -19.52 0.47
N GLU A 127 6.89 -20.68 0.60
CA GLU A 127 6.23 -21.99 0.54
C GLU A 127 5.27 -22.19 1.73
N GLU A 128 5.61 -21.72 2.91
CA GLU A 128 4.74 -21.77 4.09
C GLU A 128 3.48 -20.90 3.94
N MET A 129 3.60 -19.73 3.28
CA MET A 129 2.46 -18.85 3.03
C MET A 129 1.53 -19.35 1.91
N ARG A 130 2.02 -20.16 0.99
CA ARG A 130 1.32 -20.56 -0.23
C ARG A 130 -0.10 -21.13 0.03
N PRO A 131 -0.31 -22.07 0.96
CA PRO A 131 -1.65 -22.61 1.22
C PRO A 131 -2.63 -21.57 1.71
N SER A 132 -2.22 -20.70 2.64
CA SER A 132 -3.07 -19.67 3.21
C SER A 132 -3.41 -18.57 2.21
N VAL A 133 -2.44 -18.18 1.37
CA VAL A 133 -2.66 -17.19 0.30
C VAL A 133 -3.59 -17.75 -0.78
N TYR A 134 -3.41 -19.02 -1.15
CA TYR A 134 -4.30 -19.70 -2.11
C TYR A 134 -5.76 -19.71 -1.61
N GLU A 135 -5.95 -20.09 -0.34
CA GLU A 135 -7.28 -20.10 0.29
C GLU A 135 -7.88 -18.69 0.36
N GLN A 136 -7.09 -17.70 0.75
CA GLN A 136 -7.54 -16.30 0.80
C GLN A 136 -7.95 -15.79 -0.58
N LEU A 137 -7.17 -16.09 -1.63
CA LEU A 137 -7.50 -15.70 -3.00
C LEU A 137 -8.79 -16.37 -3.48
N LYS A 138 -9.03 -17.65 -3.13
CA LYS A 138 -10.30 -18.33 -3.40
C LYS A 138 -11.47 -17.63 -2.72
N ALA A 139 -11.36 -17.33 -1.42
CA ALA A 139 -12.40 -16.64 -0.69
C ALA A 139 -12.70 -15.26 -1.30
N ASN A 140 -11.66 -14.49 -1.65
CA ASN A 140 -11.82 -13.18 -2.27
C ASN A 140 -12.51 -13.28 -3.65
N LYS A 141 -12.09 -14.22 -4.50
CA LYS A 141 -12.74 -14.45 -5.80
C LYS A 141 -14.20 -14.87 -5.65
N MET A 142 -14.51 -15.70 -4.66
CA MET A 142 -15.89 -16.08 -4.36
C MET A 142 -16.73 -14.86 -3.96
N GLN A 143 -16.22 -14.04 -3.06
CA GLN A 143 -16.90 -12.80 -2.67
C GLN A 143 -17.12 -11.87 -3.87
N GLN A 144 -16.10 -11.69 -4.72
CA GLN A 144 -16.23 -10.91 -5.95
C GLN A 144 -17.28 -11.49 -6.88
N ASN A 145 -17.34 -12.83 -7.03
CA ASN A 145 -18.34 -13.49 -7.87
C ASN A 145 -19.77 -13.26 -7.39
N ILE A 146 -19.99 -13.27 -6.06
CA ILE A 146 -21.30 -13.00 -5.47
C ILE A 146 -21.79 -11.59 -5.80
N VAL A 147 -20.86 -10.60 -5.83
CA VAL A 147 -21.22 -9.19 -6.00
C VAL A 147 -21.05 -8.65 -7.43
N MET A 148 -20.40 -9.40 -8.32
CA MET A 148 -19.97 -8.94 -9.65
C MET A 148 -21.09 -8.36 -10.51
N ASN A 149 -22.31 -8.89 -10.40
CA ASN A 149 -23.46 -8.49 -11.22
C ASN A 149 -24.49 -7.64 -10.45
N ILE A 150 -24.11 -7.13 -9.26
CA ILE A 150 -25.00 -6.28 -8.48
C ILE A 150 -24.85 -4.83 -8.98
N ASP A 151 -25.95 -4.26 -9.44
CA ASP A 151 -26.07 -2.84 -9.75
C ASP A 151 -27.39 -2.31 -9.18
N VAL A 152 -27.54 -1.00 -9.13
CA VAL A 152 -28.73 -0.31 -8.65
C VAL A 152 -29.36 0.54 -9.76
N THR A 153 -30.66 0.39 -9.92
CA THR A 153 -31.46 1.23 -10.81
C THR A 153 -31.72 2.61 -10.17
N PRO A 154 -32.02 3.65 -10.96
CA PRO A 154 -32.40 4.96 -10.41
C PRO A 154 -33.58 4.91 -9.44
N LEU A 155 -34.51 3.97 -9.63
CA LEU A 155 -35.63 3.77 -8.73
C LEU A 155 -35.21 3.17 -7.38
N GLU A 156 -34.25 2.23 -7.38
CA GLU A 156 -33.68 1.67 -6.16
C GLU A 156 -32.89 2.72 -5.39
N VAL A 157 -32.11 3.56 -6.09
CA VAL A 157 -31.39 4.70 -5.48
C VAL A 157 -32.37 5.63 -4.77
N ARG A 158 -33.49 5.97 -5.43
CA ARG A 158 -34.52 6.82 -4.83
C ARG A 158 -35.13 6.17 -3.59
N ARG A 159 -35.52 4.89 -3.67
CA ARG A 159 -36.07 4.14 -2.54
C ARG A 159 -35.10 4.05 -1.36
N TYR A 160 -33.84 3.82 -1.65
CA TYR A 160 -32.80 3.82 -0.62
C TYR A 160 -32.74 5.19 0.08
N PHE A 161 -32.69 6.29 -0.67
CA PHE A 161 -32.65 7.63 -0.11
C PHE A 161 -33.90 7.95 0.73
N GLU A 162 -35.10 7.60 0.23
CA GLU A 162 -36.37 7.78 0.93
C GLU A 162 -36.48 6.90 2.20
N SER A 163 -35.72 5.81 2.30
CA SER A 163 -35.67 4.94 3.48
C SER A 163 -34.77 5.47 4.59
N LEU A 164 -33.91 6.46 4.30
CA LEU A 164 -33.06 7.06 5.31
C LEU A 164 -33.88 8.02 6.21
N GLU A 165 -33.67 7.96 7.50
CA GLU A 165 -34.27 8.94 8.43
C GLU A 165 -33.71 10.33 8.18
N ALA A 166 -34.54 11.36 8.27
CA ALA A 166 -34.12 12.73 7.97
C ALA A 166 -32.92 13.20 8.79
N ASP A 167 -32.83 12.76 10.04
CA ASP A 167 -31.72 13.09 10.95
C ASP A 167 -30.44 12.31 10.65
N SER A 168 -30.54 11.23 9.87
CA SER A 168 -29.39 10.39 9.46
C SER A 168 -28.85 10.76 8.08
N LEU A 169 -29.47 11.69 7.37
CA LEU A 169 -28.99 12.13 6.06
C LEU A 169 -27.61 12.78 6.21
N PRO A 170 -26.61 12.35 5.41
CA PRO A 170 -25.28 12.91 5.49
C PRO A 170 -25.29 14.40 5.13
N TYR A 171 -24.44 15.17 5.81
CA TYR A 171 -24.18 16.56 5.51
C TYR A 171 -22.86 16.66 4.77
N PHE A 172 -22.88 17.23 3.58
CA PHE A 172 -21.68 17.45 2.79
C PHE A 172 -21.15 18.85 3.00
N ASN A 173 -19.85 18.95 3.27
CA ASN A 173 -19.13 20.23 3.32
C ASN A 173 -19.03 20.83 1.91
N THR A 174 -18.50 22.06 1.83
CA THR A 174 -18.19 22.69 0.54
C THR A 174 -17.32 21.76 -0.31
N GLU A 175 -17.78 21.50 -1.53
CA GLU A 175 -17.01 20.78 -2.54
C GLU A 175 -16.72 21.69 -3.73
N VAL A 176 -15.59 21.46 -4.35
CA VAL A 176 -15.14 22.25 -5.49
C VAL A 176 -14.61 21.35 -6.61
N GLU A 177 -14.80 21.80 -7.84
CA GLU A 177 -14.05 21.30 -8.98
C GLU A 177 -13.01 22.34 -9.37
N VAL A 178 -11.75 21.94 -9.28
CA VAL A 178 -10.61 22.83 -9.50
C VAL A 178 -9.71 22.25 -10.59
N GLY A 179 -9.31 23.11 -11.50
CA GLY A 179 -8.24 22.82 -12.45
C GLY A 179 -6.99 23.62 -12.15
N GLU A 180 -5.85 23.14 -12.63
CA GLU A 180 -4.59 23.87 -12.56
C GLU A 180 -3.82 23.77 -13.87
N LEU A 181 -3.06 24.80 -14.19
CA LEU A 181 -2.04 24.81 -15.23
C LEU A 181 -0.71 25.19 -14.62
N VAL A 182 0.27 24.32 -14.78
CA VAL A 182 1.60 24.41 -14.17
C VAL A 182 2.65 24.56 -15.24
N VAL A 183 3.61 25.49 -15.02
CA VAL A 183 4.80 25.65 -15.86
C VAL A 183 6.03 25.64 -14.96
N TYR A 184 6.92 24.67 -15.19
CA TYR A 184 8.21 24.61 -14.52
C TYR A 184 9.29 25.35 -15.32
N PRO A 185 10.23 26.04 -14.62
CA PRO A 185 11.35 26.70 -15.27
C PRO A 185 12.21 25.70 -16.05
N GLN A 186 12.39 25.95 -17.34
CA GLN A 186 13.30 25.18 -18.18
C GLN A 186 14.64 25.90 -18.26
N LEU A 187 15.72 25.22 -17.89
CA LEU A 187 17.06 25.76 -18.00
C LEU A 187 17.58 25.60 -19.43
N THR A 188 18.27 26.62 -19.94
CA THR A 188 19.02 26.49 -21.20
C THR A 188 20.21 25.53 -21.01
N ARG A 189 20.81 25.13 -22.12
CA ARG A 189 22.00 24.26 -22.09
C ARG A 189 23.15 24.93 -21.33
N GLU A 190 23.33 26.24 -21.51
CA GLU A 190 24.35 27.05 -20.85
C GLU A 190 24.09 27.15 -19.33
N GLU A 191 22.81 27.33 -18.92
CA GLU A 191 22.45 27.36 -17.50
C GLU A 191 22.67 26.00 -16.84
N LYS A 192 22.40 24.89 -17.52
CA LYS A 192 22.68 23.54 -17.02
C LYS A 192 24.17 23.25 -16.93
N GLN A 193 24.97 23.82 -17.84
CA GLN A 193 26.42 23.59 -17.90
C GLN A 193 27.12 23.92 -16.58
N GLN A 194 26.72 24.97 -15.89
CA GLN A 194 27.30 25.36 -14.59
C GLN A 194 27.15 24.24 -13.53
N PHE A 195 26.01 23.56 -13.50
CA PHE A 195 25.78 22.44 -12.59
C PHE A 195 26.59 21.21 -12.99
N ARG A 196 26.72 20.97 -14.29
CA ARG A 196 27.55 19.89 -14.83
C ARG A 196 29.01 20.11 -14.53
N ASP A 197 29.52 21.33 -14.76
CA ASP A 197 30.92 21.70 -14.49
C ASP A 197 31.24 21.53 -13.00
N ARG A 198 30.29 21.89 -12.12
CA ARG A 198 30.44 21.65 -10.68
C ARG A 198 30.51 20.18 -10.34
N ALA A 199 29.67 19.35 -10.94
CA ALA A 199 29.72 17.90 -10.75
C ALA A 199 31.04 17.30 -11.27
N GLU A 200 31.55 17.78 -12.45
CA GLU A 200 32.81 17.30 -13.02
C GLU A 200 34.03 17.75 -12.18
N GLU A 201 34.00 18.97 -11.63
CA GLU A 201 35.02 19.44 -10.70
C GLU A 201 35.14 18.54 -9.46
N LEU A 202 33.98 18.18 -8.84
CA LEU A 202 33.96 17.29 -7.69
C LEU A 202 34.38 15.86 -8.04
N ARG A 203 33.94 15.38 -9.20
CA ARG A 203 34.37 14.08 -9.73
C ARG A 203 35.89 14.05 -9.92
N GLN A 204 36.46 15.09 -10.50
CA GLN A 204 37.91 15.16 -10.72
C GLN A 204 38.69 15.15 -9.41
N GLN A 205 38.23 15.83 -8.36
CA GLN A 205 38.81 15.75 -7.03
C GLN A 205 38.90 14.33 -6.51
N VAL A 206 37.82 13.52 -6.73
CA VAL A 206 37.81 12.11 -6.32
C VAL A 206 38.80 11.30 -7.17
N VAL A 207 38.84 11.51 -8.49
CA VAL A 207 39.79 10.83 -9.38
C VAL A 207 41.24 11.18 -9.00
N ASP A 208 41.49 12.40 -8.55
CA ASP A 208 42.82 12.89 -8.09
C ASP A 208 43.18 12.39 -6.67
N GLY A 209 42.32 11.57 -6.04
CA GLY A 209 42.62 10.91 -4.78
C GLY A 209 41.91 11.44 -3.55
N SER A 210 40.97 12.38 -3.68
CA SER A 210 40.11 12.77 -2.55
C SER A 210 39.17 11.63 -2.16
N ASP A 211 38.88 11.49 -0.86
CA ASP A 211 37.93 10.47 -0.38
C ASP A 211 36.51 10.74 -0.87
N PHE A 212 35.95 9.80 -1.60
CA PHE A 212 34.60 9.88 -2.17
C PHE A 212 33.55 10.19 -1.10
N ALA A 213 33.62 9.49 0.05
CA ALA A 213 32.62 9.65 1.10
C ALA A 213 32.66 11.06 1.71
N THR A 214 33.82 11.65 1.81
CA THR A 214 34.02 13.04 2.27
C THR A 214 33.44 14.03 1.26
N ILE A 215 33.70 13.87 -0.03
CA ILE A 215 33.12 14.71 -1.08
C ILE A 215 31.59 14.58 -1.09
N ALA A 216 31.04 13.35 -0.94
CA ALA A 216 29.58 13.13 -0.88
C ALA A 216 28.95 13.82 0.34
N ARG A 217 29.54 13.70 1.54
CA ARG A 217 29.02 14.35 2.75
C ARG A 217 29.02 15.88 2.65
N LEU A 218 30.02 16.46 2.01
CA LEU A 218 30.20 17.92 1.94
C LEU A 218 29.36 18.56 0.82
N TYR A 219 29.19 17.88 -0.30
CA TYR A 219 28.71 18.51 -1.52
C TYR A 219 27.50 17.82 -2.16
N SER A 220 27.23 16.54 -1.86
CA SER A 220 26.06 15.88 -2.41
C SER A 220 24.79 16.51 -1.85
N GLN A 221 23.84 16.76 -2.76
CA GLN A 221 22.53 17.31 -2.44
C GLN A 221 21.45 16.20 -2.32
N ASP A 222 21.87 14.94 -2.30
CA ASP A 222 20.99 13.82 -1.92
C ASP A 222 20.96 13.68 -0.39
N GLY A 223 19.92 14.22 0.24
CA GLY A 223 19.76 14.16 1.70
C GLY A 223 19.65 12.74 2.27
N GLY A 224 19.30 11.76 1.45
CA GLY A 224 19.16 10.36 1.87
C GLY A 224 20.51 9.66 2.02
N SER A 225 21.43 9.87 1.10
CA SER A 225 22.72 9.17 1.08
C SER A 225 23.94 10.02 1.47
N ALA A 226 23.88 11.34 1.32
CA ALA A 226 25.01 12.23 1.63
C ALA A 226 25.57 12.04 3.04
N PRO A 227 24.78 11.93 4.14
CA PRO A 227 25.30 11.70 5.49
C PRO A 227 26.08 10.38 5.63
N TYR A 228 25.74 9.41 4.77
CA TYR A 228 26.38 8.08 4.74
C TYR A 228 27.50 7.98 3.69
N GLY A 229 28.01 9.13 3.21
CA GLY A 229 29.07 9.18 2.20
C GLY A 229 28.61 8.81 0.79
N GLY A 230 27.33 9.00 0.50
CA GLY A 230 26.71 8.73 -0.78
C GLY A 230 26.29 7.27 -0.99
N ASP A 231 26.47 6.38 -0.01
CA ASP A 231 26.19 4.94 -0.11
C ASP A 231 24.66 4.69 -0.21
N LEU A 232 24.26 4.02 -1.28
CA LEU A 232 22.88 3.66 -1.57
C LEU A 232 22.53 2.21 -1.19
N GLY A 233 23.52 1.44 -0.68
CA GLY A 233 23.34 0.02 -0.43
C GLY A 233 23.23 -0.81 -1.72
N PHE A 234 22.81 -2.08 -1.57
CA PHE A 234 22.55 -2.95 -2.70
C PHE A 234 21.18 -2.66 -3.31
N ASN A 235 21.16 -2.50 -4.63
CA ASN A 235 19.95 -2.26 -5.39
C ASN A 235 19.97 -3.03 -6.71
N THR A 236 18.78 -3.48 -7.14
CA THR A 236 18.54 -4.03 -8.47
C THR A 236 18.35 -2.91 -9.49
N ARG A 237 18.23 -3.27 -10.78
CA ARG A 237 17.98 -2.29 -11.86
C ARG A 237 16.75 -1.43 -11.64
N ASP A 238 15.70 -2.00 -11.07
CA ASP A 238 14.41 -1.34 -10.83
C ASP A 238 14.44 -0.38 -9.62
N GLY A 239 15.46 -0.48 -8.77
CA GLY A 239 15.66 0.41 -7.62
C GLY A 239 16.25 1.77 -7.99
N PHE A 240 16.66 1.97 -9.24
CA PHE A 240 17.23 3.21 -9.74
C PHE A 240 16.43 3.79 -10.92
N VAL A 241 16.52 5.11 -11.11
CA VAL A 241 16.07 5.73 -12.36
C VAL A 241 16.89 5.21 -13.54
N LYS A 242 16.30 5.22 -14.74
CA LYS A 242 16.87 4.57 -15.93
C LYS A 242 18.31 4.99 -16.26
N GLU A 243 18.56 6.28 -16.17
CA GLU A 243 19.88 6.87 -16.47
C GLU A 243 20.93 6.41 -15.46
N PHE A 244 20.59 6.40 -14.16
CA PHE A 244 21.47 5.93 -13.10
C PHE A 244 21.73 4.42 -13.24
N SER A 245 20.68 3.65 -13.44
CA SER A 245 20.77 2.20 -13.67
C SER A 245 21.67 1.88 -14.86
N ALA A 246 21.50 2.59 -15.98
CA ALA A 246 22.31 2.37 -17.19
C ALA A 246 23.80 2.58 -16.95
N VAL A 247 24.17 3.51 -16.07
CA VAL A 247 25.57 3.78 -15.71
C VAL A 247 26.07 2.79 -14.68
N ALA A 248 25.35 2.60 -13.56
CA ALA A 248 25.76 1.75 -12.45
C ALA A 248 26.00 0.29 -12.88
N PHE A 249 25.13 -0.26 -13.74
CA PHE A 249 25.24 -1.66 -14.19
C PHE A 249 26.26 -1.88 -15.32
N ARG A 250 26.85 -0.82 -15.87
CA ARG A 250 27.92 -0.92 -16.88
C ARG A 250 29.31 -0.92 -16.26
N LEU A 251 29.49 -0.27 -15.11
CA LEU A 251 30.78 -0.11 -14.43
C LEU A 251 31.18 -1.36 -13.66
N LYS A 252 32.49 -1.53 -13.46
CA LYS A 252 33.07 -2.55 -12.58
C LYS A 252 33.25 -2.00 -11.16
N PRO A 253 33.36 -2.89 -10.15
CA PRO A 253 33.73 -2.47 -8.80
C PRO A 253 35.02 -1.65 -8.79
N GLY A 254 35.02 -0.51 -8.08
CA GLY A 254 36.10 0.46 -7.99
C GLY A 254 36.14 1.50 -9.12
N GLU A 255 35.27 1.40 -10.13
CA GLU A 255 35.23 2.37 -11.23
C GLU A 255 34.32 3.56 -10.87
N ILE A 256 34.80 4.78 -11.19
CA ILE A 256 34.04 6.03 -11.05
C ILE A 256 33.46 6.40 -12.41
N SER A 257 32.16 6.70 -12.46
CA SER A 257 31.48 7.07 -13.70
C SER A 257 31.92 8.45 -14.22
N PRO A 258 31.75 8.73 -15.53
CA PRO A 258 31.61 10.11 -16.01
C PRO A 258 30.37 10.77 -15.35
N VAL A 259 30.31 12.12 -15.39
CA VAL A 259 29.13 12.87 -14.99
C VAL A 259 27.99 12.60 -15.99
N PHE A 260 26.82 12.25 -15.50
CA PHE A 260 25.60 12.03 -16.27
C PHE A 260 24.41 12.76 -15.66
N GLU A 261 23.39 13.04 -16.47
CA GLU A 261 22.15 13.73 -16.06
C GLU A 261 21.03 12.72 -15.83
N SER A 262 20.22 12.96 -14.77
CA SER A 262 18.93 12.32 -14.53
C SER A 262 17.87 13.39 -14.24
N GLU A 263 16.64 12.98 -13.97
CA GLU A 263 15.58 13.89 -13.54
C GLU A 263 15.87 14.63 -12.22
N PHE A 264 16.80 14.12 -11.39
CA PHE A 264 17.20 14.75 -10.12
C PHE A 264 18.36 15.74 -10.28
N GLY A 265 19.13 15.66 -11.36
CA GLY A 265 20.28 16.51 -11.57
C GLY A 265 21.46 15.80 -12.19
N PHE A 266 22.66 16.32 -11.96
CA PHE A 266 23.92 15.72 -12.40
C PHE A 266 24.51 14.82 -11.33
N HIS A 267 24.88 13.61 -11.73
CA HIS A 267 25.46 12.60 -10.88
C HIS A 267 26.83 12.17 -11.37
N PHE A 268 27.64 11.73 -10.45
CA PHE A 268 28.67 10.72 -10.70
C PHE A 268 28.62 9.68 -9.59
N LEU A 269 28.97 8.45 -9.90
CA LEU A 269 28.88 7.33 -8.97
C LEU A 269 30.13 6.46 -9.03
N GLU A 270 30.31 5.66 -7.99
CA GLU A 270 31.26 4.56 -7.92
C GLU A 270 30.53 3.28 -7.57
N VAL A 271 30.88 2.19 -8.23
CA VAL A 271 30.39 0.85 -7.86
C VAL A 271 31.32 0.28 -6.80
N LEU A 272 30.79 -0.02 -5.63
CA LEU A 272 31.57 -0.62 -4.52
C LEU A 272 31.64 -2.12 -4.64
N GLU A 273 30.49 -2.78 -4.94
CA GLU A 273 30.36 -4.23 -4.96
C GLU A 273 29.26 -4.68 -5.93
N ARG A 274 29.40 -5.91 -6.46
CA ARG A 274 28.34 -6.59 -7.22
C ARG A 274 28.00 -7.91 -6.56
N ARG A 275 26.69 -8.20 -6.50
CA ARG A 275 26.17 -9.44 -5.94
C ARG A 275 25.02 -9.95 -6.81
N GLY A 276 25.30 -10.87 -7.72
CA GLY A 276 24.30 -11.35 -8.69
C GLY A 276 23.72 -10.21 -9.51
N GLU A 277 22.40 -10.00 -9.41
CA GLU A 277 21.65 -8.93 -10.10
C GLU A 277 21.65 -7.60 -9.36
N GLU A 278 22.35 -7.51 -8.22
CA GLU A 278 22.43 -6.30 -7.41
C GLU A 278 23.78 -5.62 -7.50
N VAL A 279 23.77 -4.28 -7.38
CA VAL A 279 24.97 -3.47 -7.27
C VAL A 279 24.89 -2.57 -6.04
N ARG A 280 26.00 -2.49 -5.28
CA ARG A 280 26.17 -1.49 -4.23
C ARG A 280 26.94 -0.32 -4.81
N THR A 281 26.35 0.86 -4.71
CA THR A 281 26.92 2.08 -5.28
C THR A 281 26.98 3.18 -4.24
N ARG A 282 27.90 4.13 -4.42
CA ARG A 282 27.85 5.43 -3.77
C ARG A 282 27.87 6.51 -4.83
N HIS A 283 27.19 7.63 -4.56
CA HIS A 283 27.05 8.70 -5.54
C HIS A 283 27.16 10.10 -4.93
N VAL A 284 27.37 11.07 -5.80
CA VAL A 284 27.23 12.50 -5.53
C VAL A 284 26.19 13.04 -6.48
N LEU A 285 25.22 13.78 -5.94
CA LEU A 285 24.17 14.47 -6.70
C LEU A 285 24.37 15.98 -6.61
N ILE A 286 24.39 16.65 -7.75
CA ILE A 286 24.26 18.10 -7.88
C ILE A 286 22.90 18.40 -8.51
N GLN A 287 21.96 18.86 -7.69
CA GLN A 287 20.60 19.18 -8.13
C GLN A 287 20.59 20.39 -9.07
N ILE A 288 19.80 20.29 -10.12
CA ILE A 288 19.54 21.41 -11.02
C ILE A 288 18.49 22.31 -10.39
N LYS A 289 18.89 23.50 -9.95
CA LYS A 289 17.98 24.49 -9.35
C LYS A 289 17.59 25.55 -10.38
N PRO A 290 16.34 26.05 -10.35
CA PRO A 290 15.93 27.14 -11.21
C PRO A 290 16.85 28.38 -11.04
N THR A 291 17.27 28.96 -12.15
CA THR A 291 17.95 30.26 -12.17
C THR A 291 16.95 31.41 -12.18
N THR A 292 17.37 32.62 -11.78
CA THR A 292 16.48 33.80 -11.89
C THR A 292 16.01 34.03 -13.32
N ALA A 293 16.85 33.74 -14.31
CA ALA A 293 16.50 33.87 -15.71
C ALA A 293 15.48 32.81 -16.16
N SER A 294 15.64 31.54 -15.76
CA SER A 294 14.69 30.47 -16.08
C SER A 294 13.33 30.70 -15.41
N LEU A 295 13.31 31.19 -14.17
CA LEU A 295 12.08 31.61 -13.48
C LEU A 295 11.37 32.76 -14.21
N ALA A 296 12.11 33.78 -14.66
CA ALA A 296 11.54 34.89 -15.42
C ALA A 296 10.94 34.42 -16.76
N ARG A 297 11.60 33.51 -17.48
CA ARG A 297 11.06 32.92 -18.72
C ARG A 297 9.79 32.13 -18.43
N ALA A 298 9.78 31.28 -17.40
CA ALA A 298 8.58 30.50 -17.02
C ALA A 298 7.43 31.40 -16.65
N LYS A 299 7.68 32.48 -15.89
CA LYS A 299 6.66 33.49 -15.56
C LYS A 299 6.08 34.15 -16.81
N THR A 300 6.91 34.64 -17.70
CA THR A 300 6.45 35.26 -18.97
C THR A 300 5.64 34.27 -19.80
N HIS A 301 6.03 33.02 -19.83
CA HIS A 301 5.32 32.00 -20.58
C HIS A 301 3.92 31.72 -20.00
N ILE A 302 3.83 31.50 -18.68
CA ILE A 302 2.52 31.26 -18.05
C ILE A 302 1.62 32.47 -18.09
N ASP A 303 2.16 33.69 -17.95
CA ASP A 303 1.39 34.94 -18.06
C ASP A 303 0.78 35.08 -19.47
N SER A 304 1.51 34.68 -20.51
CA SER A 304 1.00 34.66 -21.90
C SER A 304 -0.12 33.66 -22.09
N ILE A 305 0.03 32.45 -21.53
CA ILE A 305 -1.02 31.41 -21.59
C ILE A 305 -2.26 31.90 -20.83
N TYR A 306 -2.07 32.38 -19.60
CA TYR A 306 -3.15 32.91 -18.78
C TYR A 306 -3.93 34.01 -19.49
N LYS A 307 -3.26 34.96 -20.14
CA LYS A 307 -3.91 36.00 -20.92
C LYS A 307 -4.76 35.44 -22.05
N ASN A 308 -4.25 34.45 -22.79
CA ASN A 308 -5.02 33.83 -23.88
C ASN A 308 -6.26 33.10 -23.36
N VAL A 309 -6.18 32.48 -22.17
CA VAL A 309 -7.30 31.80 -21.53
C VAL A 309 -8.34 32.81 -21.04
N VAL A 310 -7.92 33.86 -20.34
CA VAL A 310 -8.84 34.91 -19.84
C VAL A 310 -9.48 35.71 -20.97
N ASP A 311 -8.74 35.98 -22.07
CA ASP A 311 -9.28 36.65 -23.27
C ASP A 311 -10.23 35.73 -24.09
N GLY A 312 -10.43 34.47 -23.69
CA GLY A 312 -11.27 33.50 -24.38
C GLY A 312 -10.70 33.01 -25.73
N LYS A 313 -9.42 33.29 -26.03
CA LYS A 313 -8.73 32.82 -27.25
C LYS A 313 -8.36 31.34 -27.19
N LEU A 314 -8.26 30.80 -25.99
CA LEU A 314 -7.92 29.41 -25.71
C LEU A 314 -8.75 28.95 -24.52
N ASP A 315 -9.44 27.80 -24.64
CA ASP A 315 -10.12 27.23 -23.50
C ASP A 315 -9.13 26.61 -22.49
N PHE A 316 -9.52 26.56 -21.22
CA PHE A 316 -8.65 26.10 -20.15
C PHE A 316 -8.19 24.65 -20.33
N TYR A 317 -9.09 23.74 -20.76
CA TYR A 317 -8.76 22.31 -20.89
C TYR A 317 -7.73 22.08 -21.99
N SER A 318 -7.89 22.77 -23.12
CA SER A 318 -6.90 22.76 -24.21
C SER A 318 -5.58 23.37 -23.76
N ALA A 319 -5.62 24.51 -23.04
CA ALA A 319 -4.42 25.14 -22.51
C ALA A 319 -3.65 24.19 -21.58
N ALA A 320 -4.32 23.55 -20.64
CA ALA A 320 -3.71 22.61 -19.70
C ALA A 320 -3.12 21.39 -20.43
N THR A 321 -3.85 20.81 -21.40
CA THR A 321 -3.38 19.66 -22.18
C THR A 321 -2.15 20.00 -23.03
N LEU A 322 -2.08 21.19 -23.58
CA LEU A 322 -0.97 21.61 -24.46
C LEU A 322 0.24 22.06 -23.66
N TYR A 323 0.05 22.88 -22.64
CA TYR A 323 1.11 23.66 -22.02
C TYR A 323 1.43 23.29 -20.56
N SER A 324 0.55 22.55 -19.85
CA SER A 324 0.87 22.18 -18.48
C SER A 324 1.99 21.16 -18.39
N ASP A 325 2.92 21.38 -17.48
CA ASP A 325 4.00 20.45 -17.16
C ASP A 325 3.60 19.41 -16.09
N ASN A 326 2.46 19.61 -15.40
CA ASN A 326 1.96 18.63 -14.44
C ASN A 326 1.35 17.42 -15.17
N LYS A 327 2.07 16.28 -15.11
CA LYS A 327 1.65 15.04 -15.79
C LYS A 327 0.40 14.40 -15.18
N GLU A 328 0.10 14.65 -13.91
CA GLU A 328 -1.06 14.08 -13.23
C GLU A 328 -2.37 14.70 -13.71
N THR A 329 -2.36 16.01 -13.97
CA THR A 329 -3.56 16.77 -14.34
C THR A 329 -3.63 17.07 -15.85
N LYS A 330 -2.49 17.16 -16.52
CA LYS A 330 -2.40 17.53 -17.95
C LYS A 330 -3.38 16.79 -18.85
N TYR A 331 -3.44 15.47 -18.74
CA TYR A 331 -4.27 14.62 -19.62
C TYR A 331 -5.73 14.51 -19.14
N ASN A 332 -6.05 15.14 -18.01
CA ASN A 332 -7.41 15.33 -17.51
C ASN A 332 -7.88 16.79 -17.71
N GLY A 333 -7.36 17.48 -18.74
CA GLY A 333 -7.69 18.86 -19.02
C GLY A 333 -7.31 19.83 -17.89
N GLY A 334 -6.29 19.49 -17.10
CA GLY A 334 -5.86 20.26 -15.94
C GLY A 334 -6.66 20.03 -14.67
N MET A 335 -7.74 19.26 -14.72
CA MET A 335 -8.62 19.06 -13.53
C MET A 335 -7.96 18.17 -12.49
N LEU A 336 -8.05 18.57 -11.24
CA LEU A 336 -7.66 17.78 -10.08
C LEU A 336 -8.67 16.65 -9.86
N LEU A 337 -8.17 15.51 -9.39
CA LEU A 337 -9.00 14.35 -9.02
C LEU A 337 -9.08 14.23 -7.49
N ASN A 338 -10.22 13.76 -7.01
CA ASN A 338 -10.37 13.40 -5.61
C ASN A 338 -9.57 12.14 -5.30
N MET A 339 -8.51 12.29 -4.52
CA MET A 339 -7.61 11.19 -4.17
C MET A 339 -8.18 10.22 -3.14
N GLU A 340 -9.23 10.61 -2.41
CA GLU A 340 -9.90 9.73 -1.44
C GLU A 340 -10.80 8.70 -2.14
N ASN A 341 -11.29 9.03 -3.33
CA ASN A 341 -12.09 8.11 -4.13
C ASN A 341 -11.46 7.90 -5.52
N GLN A 342 -10.33 7.20 -5.55
CA GLN A 342 -9.58 6.91 -6.78
C GLN A 342 -10.37 6.05 -7.78
N GLN A 343 -11.32 5.24 -7.30
CA GLN A 343 -12.11 4.36 -8.17
C GLN A 343 -13.15 5.14 -8.98
N SER A 344 -13.76 6.17 -8.40
CA SER A 344 -14.78 6.99 -9.07
C SER A 344 -14.20 8.03 -10.02
N ARG A 345 -12.90 8.36 -9.89
CA ARG A 345 -12.21 9.43 -10.65
C ARG A 345 -12.98 10.75 -10.67
N THR A 346 -13.68 11.06 -9.58
CA THR A 346 -14.46 12.30 -9.48
C THR A 346 -13.54 13.51 -9.38
N THR A 347 -13.97 14.63 -9.98
CA THR A 347 -13.33 15.94 -9.87
C THR A 347 -13.90 16.78 -8.73
N LEU A 348 -14.98 16.33 -8.07
CA LEU A 348 -15.53 16.94 -6.88
C LEU A 348 -14.64 16.62 -5.67
N ILE A 349 -14.04 17.65 -5.11
CA ILE A 349 -13.09 17.53 -4.00
C ILE A 349 -13.64 18.34 -2.81
N PRO A 350 -13.75 17.73 -1.61
CA PRO A 350 -14.04 18.50 -0.40
C PRO A 350 -12.99 19.60 -0.20
N ALA A 351 -13.44 20.82 0.06
CA ALA A 351 -12.54 21.98 0.11
C ALA A 351 -11.44 21.84 1.18
N ASP A 352 -11.73 21.14 2.27
CA ASP A 352 -10.79 20.83 3.36
C ASP A 352 -9.73 19.77 2.99
N LYS A 353 -9.89 19.07 1.85
CA LYS A 353 -8.94 18.07 1.33
C LYS A 353 -8.01 18.63 0.25
N LEU A 354 -8.21 19.87 -0.16
CA LEU A 354 -7.32 20.53 -1.10
C LEU A 354 -5.96 20.84 -0.47
N ASP A 355 -4.94 20.88 -1.32
CA ASP A 355 -3.66 21.51 -0.92
C ASP A 355 -3.90 22.95 -0.49
N ALA A 356 -3.28 23.37 0.62
CA ALA A 356 -3.49 24.68 1.20
C ALA A 356 -3.22 25.84 0.23
N SER A 357 -2.25 25.69 -0.67
CA SER A 357 -1.94 26.72 -1.67
C SER A 357 -2.98 26.78 -2.80
N VAL A 358 -3.60 25.64 -3.14
CA VAL A 358 -4.73 25.60 -4.09
C VAL A 358 -5.96 26.20 -3.44
N PHE A 359 -6.26 25.80 -2.20
CA PHE A 359 -7.40 26.33 -1.45
C PHE A 359 -7.33 27.87 -1.36
N THR A 360 -6.18 28.40 -0.94
CA THR A 360 -5.97 29.85 -0.87
C THR A 360 -6.13 30.56 -2.21
N ALA A 361 -5.68 29.91 -3.31
CA ALA A 361 -5.77 30.50 -4.64
C ALA A 361 -7.20 30.61 -5.17
N ILE A 362 -8.11 29.70 -4.72
CA ILE A 362 -9.51 29.68 -5.17
C ILE A 362 -10.48 30.34 -4.18
N ASP A 363 -10.05 30.67 -2.97
CA ASP A 363 -10.93 31.12 -1.89
C ASP A 363 -11.81 32.31 -2.29
N THR A 364 -11.23 33.29 -2.97
CA THR A 364 -11.92 34.52 -3.43
C THR A 364 -12.53 34.39 -4.82
N LEU A 365 -12.34 33.28 -5.53
CA LEU A 365 -12.85 33.13 -6.91
C LEU A 365 -14.33 32.74 -6.92
N GLN A 366 -15.03 33.22 -7.95
CA GLN A 366 -16.35 32.73 -8.32
C GLN A 366 -16.21 31.56 -9.32
N PRO A 367 -17.19 30.64 -9.37
CA PRO A 367 -17.23 29.61 -10.41
C PRO A 367 -17.06 30.20 -11.82
N GLY A 368 -16.15 29.63 -12.58
CA GLY A 368 -15.78 30.12 -13.91
C GLY A 368 -14.56 31.04 -13.93
N GLU A 369 -14.03 31.46 -12.78
CA GLU A 369 -12.89 32.36 -12.71
C GLU A 369 -11.54 31.65 -12.56
N TYR A 370 -10.49 32.40 -12.85
CA TYR A 370 -9.09 31.96 -12.81
C TYR A 370 -8.28 32.76 -11.78
N SER A 371 -7.45 32.11 -10.99
CA SER A 371 -6.45 32.80 -10.17
C SER A 371 -5.40 33.45 -11.06
N ARG A 372 -4.69 34.47 -10.55
CA ARG A 372 -3.50 34.97 -11.22
C ARG A 372 -2.35 33.96 -11.13
N PRO A 373 -1.47 33.88 -12.14
CA PRO A 373 -0.26 33.08 -12.08
C PRO A 373 0.59 33.44 -10.85
N ALA A 374 0.87 32.47 -10.01
CA ALA A 374 1.67 32.60 -8.81
C ALA A 374 2.78 31.54 -8.76
N GLN A 375 3.88 31.90 -8.12
CA GLN A 375 4.94 30.94 -7.85
C GLN A 375 4.48 29.95 -6.78
N PHE A 376 4.81 28.68 -6.95
CA PHE A 376 4.54 27.62 -5.99
C PHE A 376 5.69 26.62 -5.94
N THR A 377 5.68 25.76 -4.94
CA THR A 377 6.56 24.59 -4.85
C THR A 377 5.68 23.36 -4.68
N ASP A 378 5.92 22.35 -5.51
CA ASP A 378 5.18 21.10 -5.46
C ASP A 378 5.62 20.19 -4.31
N ARG A 379 4.94 19.05 -4.13
CA ARG A 379 5.25 18.07 -3.08
C ARG A 379 6.62 17.41 -3.23
N THR A 380 7.22 17.49 -4.43
CA THR A 380 8.57 16.97 -4.71
C THR A 380 9.66 18.01 -4.46
N GLY A 381 9.29 19.25 -4.10
CA GLY A 381 10.21 20.38 -3.87
C GLY A 381 10.56 21.17 -5.13
N LYS A 382 9.94 20.89 -6.28
CA LYS A 382 10.14 21.65 -7.52
C LYS A 382 9.37 22.96 -7.46
N SER A 383 10.06 24.08 -7.70
CA SER A 383 9.45 25.40 -7.82
C SER A 383 9.03 25.66 -9.26
N GLY A 384 7.83 26.24 -9.43
CA GLY A 384 7.27 26.60 -10.71
C GLY A 384 6.25 27.73 -10.59
N TYR A 385 5.50 27.96 -11.64
CA TYR A 385 4.37 28.88 -11.67
C TYR A 385 3.09 28.12 -11.97
N ARG A 386 2.01 28.52 -11.31
CA ARG A 386 0.70 27.91 -11.46
C ARG A 386 -0.37 29.00 -11.49
N PHE A 387 -1.44 28.79 -12.26
CA PHE A 387 -2.74 29.40 -12.04
C PHE A 387 -3.81 28.32 -11.94
N THR A 388 -4.87 28.60 -11.19
CA THR A 388 -5.97 27.67 -10.93
C THR A 388 -7.23 28.16 -11.60
N TYR A 389 -8.11 27.23 -11.90
CA TYR A 389 -9.46 27.44 -12.46
C TYR A 389 -10.48 26.87 -11.50
N LEU A 390 -11.38 27.70 -10.99
CA LEU A 390 -12.52 27.24 -10.20
C LEU A 390 -13.70 26.95 -11.16
N LYS A 391 -13.90 25.67 -11.46
CA LYS A 391 -14.98 25.26 -12.37
C LYS A 391 -16.34 25.32 -11.68
N SER A 392 -16.46 24.82 -10.46
CA SER A 392 -17.67 24.80 -9.67
C SER A 392 -17.38 24.86 -8.18
N ARG A 393 -18.35 25.37 -7.41
CA ARG A 393 -18.33 25.37 -5.95
C ARG A 393 -19.74 25.05 -5.45
N THR A 394 -19.89 23.92 -4.76
CA THR A 394 -21.13 23.49 -4.12
C THR A 394 -21.08 23.93 -2.66
N PRO A 395 -22.02 24.73 -2.15
CA PRO A 395 -22.05 25.13 -0.74
C PRO A 395 -22.32 23.93 0.17
N PRO A 396 -22.05 24.03 1.47
CA PRO A 396 -22.41 22.99 2.42
C PRO A 396 -23.92 22.76 2.38
N HIS A 397 -24.34 21.48 2.35
CA HIS A 397 -25.75 21.09 2.24
C HIS A 397 -26.01 19.71 2.80
N GLN A 398 -27.24 19.43 3.18
CA GLN A 398 -27.71 18.09 3.48
C GLN A 398 -27.92 17.33 2.16
N ALA A 399 -27.57 16.04 2.15
CA ALA A 399 -27.65 15.19 0.97
C ALA A 399 -29.00 15.30 0.28
N SER A 400 -28.99 15.43 -1.03
CA SER A 400 -30.17 15.50 -1.88
C SER A 400 -30.00 14.68 -3.15
N LEU A 401 -31.10 14.11 -3.67
CA LEU A 401 -31.06 13.36 -4.94
C LEU A 401 -30.72 14.24 -6.14
N GLU A 402 -30.94 15.54 -6.05
CA GLU A 402 -30.66 16.47 -7.14
C GLU A 402 -29.16 16.76 -7.27
N MET A 403 -28.48 16.97 -6.16
CA MET A 403 -27.06 17.35 -6.15
C MET A 403 -26.11 16.15 -5.97
N ASP A 404 -26.54 15.11 -5.26
CA ASP A 404 -25.65 14.03 -4.78
C ASP A 404 -26.00 12.66 -5.33
N PHE A 405 -26.74 12.59 -6.43
CA PHE A 405 -27.23 11.32 -6.98
C PHE A 405 -26.11 10.27 -7.12
N ALA A 406 -24.92 10.65 -7.57
CA ALA A 406 -23.81 9.73 -7.75
C ALA A 406 -23.33 9.12 -6.42
N LYS A 407 -23.22 9.94 -5.35
CA LYS A 407 -22.83 9.48 -4.01
C LYS A 407 -23.91 8.59 -3.38
N ILE A 408 -25.18 9.00 -3.53
CA ILE A 408 -26.32 8.24 -3.04
C ILE A 408 -26.42 6.90 -3.80
N LYS A 409 -26.16 6.88 -5.12
CA LYS A 409 -26.11 5.66 -5.92
C LYS A 409 -25.04 4.71 -5.38
N GLU A 410 -23.85 5.21 -5.06
CA GLU A 410 -22.77 4.40 -4.51
C GLU A 410 -23.13 3.84 -3.13
N ALA A 411 -23.73 4.65 -2.26
CA ALA A 411 -24.22 4.21 -0.95
C ALA A 411 -25.32 3.14 -1.08
N ALA A 412 -26.29 3.35 -1.98
CA ALA A 412 -27.35 2.38 -2.26
C ALA A 412 -26.81 1.06 -2.85
N LEU A 413 -25.77 1.14 -3.71
CA LEU A 413 -25.10 -0.04 -4.24
C LEU A 413 -24.40 -0.81 -3.12
N GLN A 414 -23.67 -0.11 -2.26
CA GLN A 414 -22.99 -0.75 -1.11
C GLN A 414 -24.00 -1.40 -0.14
N ASP A 415 -25.11 -0.73 0.15
CA ASP A 415 -26.20 -1.32 0.95
C ASP A 415 -26.75 -2.60 0.31
N LYS A 416 -27.03 -2.56 -0.99
CA LYS A 416 -27.52 -3.73 -1.75
C LYS A 416 -26.51 -4.88 -1.74
N ILE A 417 -25.21 -4.56 -1.91
CA ILE A 417 -24.12 -5.54 -1.81
C ILE A 417 -24.09 -6.17 -0.42
N ASN A 418 -24.12 -5.36 0.64
CA ASN A 418 -24.10 -5.84 2.02
C ASN A 418 -25.28 -6.76 2.32
N ARG A 419 -26.49 -6.37 1.91
CA ARG A 419 -27.70 -7.24 2.06
C ARG A 419 -27.53 -8.55 1.30
N LYS A 420 -27.06 -8.50 0.06
CA LYS A 420 -26.88 -9.72 -0.74
C LYS A 420 -25.81 -10.63 -0.18
N LEU A 421 -24.73 -10.08 0.35
CA LEU A 421 -23.73 -10.86 1.07
C LEU A 421 -24.32 -11.50 2.33
N SER A 422 -25.08 -10.73 3.15
CA SER A 422 -25.74 -11.26 4.34
C SER A 422 -26.71 -12.40 4.01
N GLU A 423 -27.60 -12.22 3.03
CA GLU A 423 -28.53 -13.25 2.54
C GLU A 423 -27.77 -14.50 2.07
N TRP A 424 -26.66 -14.31 1.36
CA TRP A 424 -25.82 -15.40 0.89
C TRP A 424 -25.18 -16.15 2.07
N PHE A 425 -24.58 -15.43 3.04
CA PHE A 425 -23.97 -16.03 4.22
C PHE A 425 -24.98 -16.81 5.06
N GLU A 426 -26.17 -16.28 5.28
CA GLU A 426 -27.26 -16.98 5.98
C GLU A 426 -27.58 -18.28 5.29
N SER A 427 -27.87 -18.26 3.98
CA SER A 427 -28.21 -19.43 3.20
C SER A 427 -27.10 -20.50 3.18
N ARG A 428 -25.85 -20.11 3.13
CA ARG A 428 -24.73 -21.06 3.11
C ARG A 428 -24.42 -21.64 4.48
N ARG A 429 -24.53 -20.83 5.52
CA ARG A 429 -24.35 -21.26 6.89
C ARG A 429 -25.37 -22.35 7.30
N GLU A 430 -26.62 -22.25 6.82
CA GLU A 430 -27.64 -23.26 7.09
C GLU A 430 -27.28 -24.65 6.51
N VAL A 431 -26.67 -24.70 5.34
CA VAL A 431 -26.39 -25.95 4.63
C VAL A 431 -24.96 -26.47 4.82
N THR A 432 -24.06 -25.67 5.40
CA THR A 432 -22.68 -26.06 5.66
C THR A 432 -22.57 -26.66 7.07
N PHE A 433 -21.75 -27.70 7.20
CA PHE A 433 -21.38 -28.20 8.52
C PHE A 433 -20.45 -27.16 9.19
N ILE A 434 -20.86 -26.66 10.34
CA ILE A 434 -20.08 -25.73 11.14
C ILE A 434 -20.11 -26.24 12.59
N ASP A 435 -18.92 -26.36 13.16
CA ASP A 435 -18.71 -26.74 14.55
C ASP A 435 -17.75 -25.77 15.21
N ILE A 436 -18.09 -25.24 16.37
CA ILE A 436 -17.31 -24.25 17.10
C ILE A 436 -17.07 -24.77 18.50
N ASN A 437 -15.82 -24.71 18.95
CA ASN A 437 -15.42 -25.15 20.26
C ASN A 437 -16.19 -24.40 21.37
N GLU A 438 -16.61 -25.11 22.39
CA GLU A 438 -17.39 -24.58 23.54
C GLU A 438 -16.74 -23.36 24.21
N ALA A 439 -15.42 -23.26 24.19
CA ALA A 439 -14.70 -22.12 24.72
C ALA A 439 -15.11 -20.78 24.09
N TYR A 440 -15.65 -20.80 22.86
CA TYR A 440 -16.07 -19.62 22.10
C TYR A 440 -17.59 -19.40 22.08
N HIS A 441 -18.38 -20.27 22.74
CA HIS A 441 -19.85 -20.14 22.76
C HIS A 441 -20.36 -18.89 23.48
N ASN A 442 -19.54 -18.31 24.35
CA ASN A 442 -19.86 -17.05 25.05
C ASN A 442 -19.67 -15.79 24.19
N CYS A 443 -19.09 -15.93 23.01
CA CYS A 443 -18.86 -14.81 22.09
C CYS A 443 -20.19 -14.35 21.47
N GLU A 444 -20.54 -13.08 21.69
CA GLU A 444 -21.78 -12.50 21.13
C GLU A 444 -21.83 -12.57 19.61
N ASP A 445 -20.71 -12.20 18.96
CA ASP A 445 -20.55 -12.17 17.51
C ASP A 445 -20.64 -13.55 16.86
N LEU A 446 -20.45 -14.63 17.62
CA LEU A 446 -20.50 -16.00 17.12
C LEU A 446 -21.87 -16.65 17.29
N LYS A 447 -22.82 -16.05 18.01
CA LYS A 447 -24.15 -16.61 18.19
C LYS A 447 -24.85 -16.94 16.89
N ILE A 448 -24.67 -16.13 15.87
CA ILE A 448 -25.21 -16.38 14.54
C ILE A 448 -24.64 -17.62 13.84
N TRP A 449 -23.48 -18.12 14.27
CA TRP A 449 -22.81 -19.30 13.74
C TRP A 449 -23.15 -20.58 14.51
N LEU A 450 -23.67 -20.46 15.73
CA LEU A 450 -24.10 -21.57 16.55
C LEU A 450 -25.50 -22.01 16.05
N LYS A 451 -25.63 -23.26 15.66
CA LYS A 451 -26.96 -23.84 15.37
C LYS A 451 -27.67 -24.09 16.70
N ASP A 452 -28.94 -23.74 16.78
CA ASP A 452 -29.75 -24.17 17.89
C ASP A 452 -29.69 -25.69 18.02
N SER A 453 -29.22 -26.18 19.17
CA SER A 453 -28.98 -27.60 19.43
C SER A 453 -30.22 -28.51 19.22
N ASP A 454 -31.40 -27.92 19.11
CA ASP A 454 -32.67 -28.66 18.95
C ASP A 454 -33.01 -29.04 17.50
N THR A 455 -32.29 -28.51 16.49
CA THR A 455 -32.58 -28.82 15.07
C THR A 455 -31.67 -29.89 14.46
N ALA A 456 -30.58 -30.25 15.13
CA ALA A 456 -29.56 -31.19 14.59
C ALA A 456 -29.96 -32.67 14.71
N VAL A 457 -30.94 -33.04 15.55
CA VAL A 457 -31.33 -34.46 15.80
C VAL A 457 -32.45 -34.93 14.85
N ALA A 458 -33.09 -34.06 14.08
CA ALA A 458 -34.26 -34.41 13.28
C ALA A 458 -33.98 -34.77 11.80
N LYS A 459 -32.71 -34.84 11.37
CA LYS A 459 -32.34 -35.12 9.95
C LYS A 459 -31.19 -36.13 9.81
N LEU A 460 -31.16 -37.19 10.60
CA LEU A 460 -30.39 -38.40 10.34
C LEU A 460 -31.34 -39.59 10.09
#